data_8d410d237c8ba9fcf4f343503f71bfa4
#
_entry.id   8d410d237c8ba9fcf4f343503f71bfa4
#
_cell.length_a   1.000
_cell.length_b   1.000
_cell.length_c   1.000
_cell.angle_alpha   90.00
_cell.angle_beta   90.00
_cell.angle_gamma   90.00
#
_symmetry.space_group_name_H-M   'P 1'
#
loop_
_entity.id
_entity.type
_entity.pdbx_description
1 polymer ?
#
loop_
_entity_poly.entity_id
_entity_poly.type
_entity_poly.pdbx_seq_one_letter_code
_entity_poly.pdbx_strand_id
1 'polypeptide(L)'
;MKRFSFVIIILFLLPVFSVYAVEKTLIYKINLKKEVGSTTWRYVKRGMAEASKKKADAVILHMNTYGGTVIHADSIRTLILNSSIPVYAFIDNNAASAGALIAIACDSIYMRPGANMGAATVVNGNGEAMPDKY
;
A
#
# COMPACT_ATOMS: atom_id res chain seq x y z
N MET A 1 26.55 24.10 -58.21
CA MET A 1 26.69 24.13 -56.75
C MET A 1 25.43 24.60 -55.97
N LYS A 2 24.23 24.53 -56.53
CA LYS A 2 22.96 24.99 -55.85
C LYS A 2 22.00 23.88 -55.42
N ARG A 3 22.34 22.61 -55.68
CA ARG A 3 21.45 21.47 -55.36
C ARG A 3 21.77 20.79 -54.02
N PHE A 4 22.91 21.08 -53.41
CA PHE A 4 23.31 20.48 -52.14
C PHE A 4 22.71 21.17 -50.90
N SER A 5 22.38 22.46 -51.05
CA SER A 5 21.80 23.26 -49.94
C SER A 5 20.35 22.90 -49.61
N PHE A 6 19.60 22.33 -50.53
CA PHE A 6 18.19 22.01 -50.34
C PHE A 6 17.98 20.70 -49.58
N VAL A 7 18.92 19.76 -49.66
CA VAL A 7 18.87 18.47 -48.96
C VAL A 7 19.13 18.64 -47.43
N ILE A 8 19.98 19.60 -47.08
CA ILE A 8 20.33 19.87 -45.66
C ILE A 8 19.16 20.50 -44.90
N ILE A 9 18.34 21.33 -45.56
CA ILE A 9 17.17 21.99 -44.93
C ILE A 9 16.05 20.99 -44.65
N ILE A 10 15.87 19.96 -45.48
CA ILE A 10 14.85 18.91 -45.27
C ILE A 10 15.23 18.00 -44.10
N LEU A 11 16.51 17.80 -43.83
CA LEU A 11 16.97 16.98 -42.69
C LEU A 11 16.73 17.65 -41.33
N PHE A 12 16.60 19.00 -41.31
CA PHE A 12 16.34 19.75 -40.09
C PHE A 12 14.85 19.90 -39.74
N LEU A 13 13.96 19.48 -40.65
CA LEU A 13 12.51 19.56 -40.48
C LEU A 13 11.84 18.23 -40.12
N LEU A 14 12.63 17.20 -39.73
CA LEU A 14 12.05 16.00 -39.15
C LEU A 14 11.53 16.32 -37.75
N PRO A 15 10.20 16.27 -37.55
CA PRO A 15 9.66 16.47 -36.21
C PRO A 15 10.21 15.35 -35.32
N VAL A 16 10.89 15.74 -34.26
CA VAL A 16 11.28 14.82 -33.20
C VAL A 16 9.98 14.37 -32.54
N PHE A 17 9.40 13.29 -33.03
CA PHE A 17 8.32 12.61 -32.34
C PHE A 17 8.91 12.05 -31.05
N SER A 18 8.80 12.81 -29.96
CA SER A 18 9.05 12.30 -28.62
C SER A 18 8.00 11.22 -28.37
N VAL A 19 8.40 9.95 -28.52
CA VAL A 19 7.60 8.82 -28.10
C VAL A 19 7.57 8.87 -26.58
N TYR A 20 6.49 9.41 -26.01
CA TYR A 20 6.22 9.30 -24.59
C TYR A 20 5.94 7.82 -24.32
N ALA A 21 6.92 7.11 -23.80
CA ALA A 21 6.70 5.79 -23.25
C ALA A 21 5.75 5.95 -22.05
N VAL A 22 4.55 5.41 -22.16
CA VAL A 22 3.65 5.30 -21.00
C VAL A 22 4.27 4.29 -20.05
N GLU A 23 4.88 4.79 -18.98
CA GLU A 23 5.45 3.95 -17.94
C GLU A 23 4.31 3.20 -17.23
N LYS A 24 4.33 1.89 -17.33
CA LYS A 24 3.29 1.03 -16.78
C LYS A 24 3.50 0.90 -15.27
N THR A 25 2.67 1.57 -14.48
CA THR A 25 2.69 1.46 -13.01
C THR A 25 2.09 0.13 -12.55
N LEU A 26 2.82 -0.62 -11.75
CA LEU A 26 2.40 -1.89 -11.17
C LEU A 26 1.94 -1.69 -9.73
N ILE A 27 0.66 -1.76 -9.49
CA ILE A 27 0.07 -1.71 -8.14
C ILE A 27 -0.24 -3.12 -7.66
N TYR A 28 0.29 -3.49 -6.48
CA TYR A 28 0.03 -4.78 -5.86
C TYR A 28 -1.04 -4.65 -4.77
N LYS A 29 -2.15 -5.37 -4.91
CA LYS A 29 -3.25 -5.32 -3.92
C LYS A 29 -3.21 -6.50 -2.97
N ILE A 30 -3.20 -6.22 -1.66
CA ILE A 30 -3.32 -7.20 -0.57
C ILE A 30 -4.65 -6.99 0.15
N ASN A 31 -5.46 -8.04 0.25
CA ASN A 31 -6.77 -7.96 0.91
C ASN A 31 -6.67 -8.35 2.39
N LEU A 32 -6.81 -7.40 3.31
CA LEU A 32 -6.90 -7.62 4.75
C LEU A 32 -8.39 -7.52 5.17
N LYS A 33 -9.14 -8.62 4.92
CA LYS A 33 -10.61 -8.66 5.12
C LYS A 33 -11.04 -9.67 6.18
N LYS A 34 -10.13 -10.10 7.02
CA LYS A 34 -10.37 -11.07 8.11
C LYS A 34 -9.79 -10.53 9.41
N GLU A 35 -10.02 -11.25 10.49
CA GLU A 35 -9.40 -11.01 11.79
C GLU A 35 -7.86 -10.98 11.68
N VAL A 36 -7.25 -10.05 12.41
CA VAL A 36 -5.79 -9.90 12.48
C VAL A 36 -5.22 -10.98 13.41
N GLY A 37 -4.75 -12.05 12.81
CA GLY A 37 -4.17 -13.21 13.49
C GLY A 37 -3.02 -13.81 12.69
N SER A 38 -2.56 -14.99 13.11
CA SER A 38 -1.41 -15.66 12.51
C SER A 38 -1.57 -15.92 10.99
N THR A 39 -2.77 -16.27 10.57
CA THR A 39 -3.08 -16.52 9.14
C THR A 39 -3.00 -15.23 8.33
N THR A 40 -3.59 -14.14 8.84
CA THR A 40 -3.56 -12.82 8.21
C THR A 40 -2.13 -12.28 8.15
N TRP A 41 -1.37 -12.43 9.22
CA TRP A 41 0.05 -12.09 9.25
C TRP A 41 0.83 -12.79 8.12
N ARG A 42 0.72 -14.12 8.03
CA ARG A 42 1.42 -14.89 6.98
C ARG A 42 0.99 -14.47 5.57
N TYR A 43 -0.29 -14.19 5.39
CA TYR A 43 -0.83 -13.73 4.11
C TYR A 43 -0.26 -12.37 3.71
N VAL A 44 -0.29 -11.38 4.61
CA VAL A 44 0.26 -10.04 4.35
C VAL A 44 1.77 -10.12 4.10
N LYS A 45 2.52 -10.86 4.94
CA LYS A 45 3.96 -11.06 4.76
C LYS A 45 4.30 -11.63 3.39
N ARG A 46 3.56 -12.64 2.95
CA ARG A 46 3.73 -13.23 1.61
C ARG A 46 3.40 -12.21 0.52
N GLY A 47 2.29 -11.48 0.65
CA GLY A 47 1.89 -10.46 -0.31
C GLY A 47 2.94 -9.36 -0.48
N MET A 48 3.52 -8.87 0.62
CA MET A 48 4.61 -7.89 0.59
C MET A 48 5.86 -8.44 -0.10
N ALA A 49 6.24 -9.68 0.18
CA ALA A 49 7.37 -10.33 -0.48
C ALA A 49 7.13 -10.52 -1.99
N GLU A 50 5.92 -10.88 -2.39
CA GLU A 50 5.54 -11.00 -3.81
C GLU A 50 5.52 -9.63 -4.51
N ALA A 51 5.03 -8.58 -3.86
CA ALA A 51 5.06 -7.21 -4.38
C ALA A 51 6.51 -6.78 -4.67
N SER A 52 7.40 -7.00 -3.72
CA SER A 52 8.84 -6.71 -3.88
C SER A 52 9.47 -7.52 -5.02
N LYS A 53 9.21 -8.83 -5.08
CA LYS A 53 9.72 -9.70 -6.17
C LYS A 53 9.26 -9.24 -7.55
N LYS A 54 8.02 -8.72 -7.64
CA LYS A 54 7.44 -8.21 -8.88
C LYS A 54 7.84 -6.78 -9.19
N LYS A 55 8.61 -6.14 -8.33
CA LYS A 55 9.01 -4.72 -8.42
C LYS A 55 7.77 -3.83 -8.54
N ALA A 56 6.78 -4.04 -7.68
CA ALA A 56 5.61 -3.19 -7.63
C ALA A 56 5.98 -1.76 -7.23
N ASP A 57 5.36 -0.78 -7.88
CA ASP A 57 5.57 0.65 -7.60
C ASP A 57 4.85 1.09 -6.33
N ALA A 58 3.77 0.39 -5.97
CA ALA A 58 3.05 0.60 -4.71
C ALA A 58 2.27 -0.64 -4.30
N VAL A 59 1.95 -0.73 -3.00
CA VAL A 59 1.04 -1.72 -2.43
C VAL A 59 -0.22 -1.02 -1.94
N ILE A 60 -1.39 -1.55 -2.31
CA ILE A 60 -2.67 -1.17 -1.69
C ILE A 60 -3.08 -2.27 -0.70
N LEU A 61 -3.12 -1.94 0.58
CA LEU A 61 -3.68 -2.77 1.63
C LEU A 61 -5.18 -2.48 1.72
N HIS A 62 -5.99 -3.36 1.10
CA HIS A 62 -7.44 -3.22 1.05
C HIS A 62 -8.07 -3.82 2.32
N MET A 63 -8.56 -2.94 3.21
CA MET A 63 -8.90 -3.28 4.58
C MET A 63 -10.40 -3.34 4.81
N ASN A 64 -10.84 -4.41 5.47
CA ASN A 64 -12.14 -4.53 6.10
C ASN A 64 -12.01 -5.51 7.27
N THR A 65 -11.62 -5.03 8.45
CA THR A 65 -11.37 -5.87 9.63
C THR A 65 -11.85 -5.21 10.91
N TYR A 66 -12.37 -6.00 11.82
CA TYR A 66 -12.73 -5.58 13.18
C TYR A 66 -11.56 -5.66 14.16
N GLY A 67 -10.37 -6.03 13.69
CA GLY A 67 -9.16 -6.11 14.50
C GLY A 67 -8.71 -7.53 14.76
N GLY A 68 -8.10 -7.75 15.92
CA GLY A 68 -7.56 -9.03 16.34
C GLY A 68 -6.41 -8.87 17.31
N THR A 69 -5.41 -9.76 17.26
CA THR A 69 -4.34 -9.80 18.26
C THR A 69 -3.29 -8.73 18.03
N VAL A 70 -2.85 -8.11 19.12
CA VAL A 70 -1.85 -7.03 19.12
C VAL A 70 -0.52 -7.50 18.53
N ILE A 71 -0.06 -8.70 18.88
CA ILE A 71 1.22 -9.24 18.42
C ILE A 71 1.30 -9.37 16.89
N HIS A 72 0.21 -9.78 16.24
CA HIS A 72 0.16 -9.88 14.79
C HIS A 72 -0.05 -8.52 14.12
N ALA A 73 -0.78 -7.61 14.77
CA ALA A 73 -0.89 -6.23 14.31
C ALA A 73 0.47 -5.53 14.31
N ASP A 74 1.24 -5.67 15.38
CA ASP A 74 2.58 -5.10 15.48
C ASP A 74 3.55 -5.72 14.47
N SER A 75 3.45 -7.02 14.24
CA SER A 75 4.23 -7.70 13.20
C SER A 75 3.93 -7.15 11.80
N ILE A 76 2.65 -6.91 11.47
CA ILE A 76 2.23 -6.32 10.18
C ILE A 76 2.68 -4.87 10.10
N ARG A 77 2.46 -4.09 11.16
CA ARG A 77 2.90 -2.69 11.28
C ARG A 77 4.40 -2.56 11.03
N THR A 78 5.21 -3.37 11.72
CA THR A 78 6.67 -3.37 11.56
C THR A 78 7.09 -3.72 10.13
N LEU A 79 6.41 -4.68 9.50
CA LEU A 79 6.66 -5.04 8.10
C LEU A 79 6.38 -3.88 7.15
N ILE A 80 5.30 -3.13 7.37
CA ILE A 80 4.94 -1.96 6.56
C ILE A 80 5.96 -0.84 6.74
N LEU A 81 6.29 -0.49 7.98
CA LEU A 81 7.26 0.58 8.30
C LEU A 81 8.66 0.32 7.74
N ASN A 82 9.04 -0.95 7.55
CA ASN A 82 10.32 -1.32 6.96
C ASN A 82 10.23 -1.59 5.44
N SER A 83 9.11 -1.28 4.81
CA SER A 83 8.92 -1.49 3.38
C SER A 83 9.66 -0.42 2.57
N SER A 84 10.38 -0.84 1.54
CA SER A 84 10.93 0.06 0.52
C SER A 84 9.92 0.45 -0.56
N ILE A 85 8.76 -0.22 -0.59
CA ILE A 85 7.67 0.06 -1.52
C ILE A 85 6.61 0.83 -0.73
N PRO A 86 6.08 1.95 -1.23
CA PRO A 86 5.03 2.68 -0.56
C PRO A 86 3.77 1.80 -0.38
N VAL A 87 3.22 1.85 0.82
CA VAL A 87 2.03 1.06 1.21
C VAL A 87 0.89 2.01 1.54
N TYR A 88 -0.20 1.91 0.83
CA TYR A 88 -1.39 2.73 1.02
C TYR A 88 -2.52 1.89 1.60
N ALA A 89 -3.10 2.34 2.71
CA ALA A 89 -4.31 1.73 3.24
C ALA A 89 -5.54 2.22 2.48
N PHE A 90 -6.37 1.30 2.00
CA PHE A 90 -7.71 1.60 1.52
C PHE A 90 -8.73 0.92 2.42
N ILE A 91 -9.46 1.69 3.22
CA ILE A 91 -10.47 1.19 4.16
C ILE A 91 -11.82 1.15 3.46
N ASP A 92 -12.25 -0.06 3.13
CA ASP A 92 -13.50 -0.34 2.42
C ASP A 92 -14.72 -0.14 3.33
N ASN A 93 -14.67 -0.71 4.57
CA ASN A 93 -15.74 -0.58 5.54
C ASN A 93 -15.20 -0.33 6.97
N ASN A 94 -14.34 -1.22 7.47
CA ASN A 94 -13.80 -1.10 8.82
C ASN A 94 -12.28 -1.30 8.87
N ALA A 95 -11.62 -0.49 9.71
CA ALA A 95 -10.29 -0.74 10.23
C ALA A 95 -10.32 -0.49 11.74
N ALA A 96 -10.93 -1.42 12.48
CA ALA A 96 -11.10 -1.28 13.93
C ALA A 96 -9.96 -1.94 14.70
N SER A 97 -9.66 -1.44 15.89
CA SER A 97 -8.68 -1.99 16.83
C SER A 97 -7.31 -2.24 16.16
N ALA A 98 -6.83 -3.47 16.13
CA ALA A 98 -5.61 -3.88 15.43
C ALA A 98 -5.56 -3.40 13.96
N GLY A 99 -6.71 -3.28 13.29
CA GLY A 99 -6.82 -2.72 11.95
C GLY A 99 -6.41 -1.26 11.87
N ALA A 100 -6.78 -0.45 12.86
CA ALA A 100 -6.39 0.95 12.94
C ALA A 100 -4.88 1.10 13.12
N LEU A 101 -4.27 0.29 14.00
CA LEU A 101 -2.82 0.28 14.21
C LEU A 101 -2.04 -0.05 12.92
N ILE A 102 -2.56 -0.97 12.12
CA ILE A 102 -1.98 -1.33 10.82
C ILE A 102 -2.16 -0.18 9.82
N ALA A 103 -3.35 0.43 9.76
CA ALA A 103 -3.63 1.51 8.81
C ALA A 103 -2.74 2.74 9.06
N ILE A 104 -2.50 3.10 10.33
CA ILE A 104 -1.64 4.25 10.71
C ILE A 104 -0.17 4.03 10.28
N ALA A 105 0.28 2.80 10.12
CA ALA A 105 1.64 2.50 9.67
C ALA A 105 1.84 2.67 8.17
N CYS A 106 0.76 2.83 7.39
CA CYS A 106 0.83 3.04 5.96
C CYS A 106 1.20 4.48 5.61
N ASP A 107 1.78 4.69 4.43
CA ASP A 107 2.19 6.02 3.94
C ASP A 107 1.02 6.98 3.73
N SER A 108 -0.16 6.46 3.42
CA SER A 108 -1.41 7.22 3.34
C SER A 108 -2.61 6.33 3.58
N ILE A 109 -3.69 6.95 4.06
CA ILE A 109 -4.95 6.27 4.36
C ILE A 109 -6.05 6.88 3.50
N TYR A 110 -6.72 6.04 2.75
CA TYR A 110 -7.91 6.37 1.96
C TYR A 110 -9.09 5.60 2.53
N MET A 111 -10.22 6.27 2.65
CA MET A 111 -11.43 5.68 3.21
C MET A 111 -12.58 5.81 2.21
N ARG A 112 -13.34 4.73 2.07
CA ARG A 112 -14.62 4.80 1.37
C ARG A 112 -15.59 5.68 2.18
N PRO A 113 -16.49 6.45 1.55
CA PRO A 113 -17.57 7.13 2.28
C PRO A 113 -18.35 6.16 3.19
N GLY A 114 -18.48 6.52 4.48
CA GLY A 114 -19.12 5.68 5.49
C GLY A 114 -18.22 4.61 6.14
N ALA A 115 -16.95 4.51 5.73
CA ALA A 115 -16.01 3.62 6.40
C ALA A 115 -15.59 4.15 7.78
N ASN A 116 -15.22 3.24 8.67
CA ASN A 116 -14.82 3.54 10.05
C ASN A 116 -13.38 3.10 10.32
N MET A 117 -12.66 3.89 11.12
CA MET A 117 -11.34 3.55 11.65
C MET A 117 -11.25 4.00 13.10
N GLY A 118 -10.67 3.17 13.95
CA GLY A 118 -10.46 3.54 15.36
C GLY A 118 -10.61 2.37 16.32
N ALA A 119 -11.10 2.67 17.55
CA ALA A 119 -11.25 1.71 18.65
C ALA A 119 -9.95 0.92 18.94
N ALA A 120 -8.80 1.61 18.93
CA ALA A 120 -7.47 0.99 19.07
C ALA A 120 -7.04 0.81 20.54
N THR A 121 -7.95 0.84 21.49
CA THR A 121 -7.67 0.55 22.90
C THR A 121 -7.26 -0.90 23.06
N VAL A 122 -6.10 -1.14 23.68
CA VAL A 122 -5.65 -2.49 24.01
C VAL A 122 -6.46 -3.02 25.17
N VAL A 123 -7.05 -4.20 25.00
CA VAL A 123 -7.83 -4.87 26.04
C VAL A 123 -7.20 -6.21 26.40
N ASN A 124 -7.39 -6.64 27.65
CA ASN A 124 -7.00 -7.98 28.10
C ASN A 124 -8.00 -9.05 27.59
N GLY A 125 -7.75 -10.32 27.92
CA GLY A 125 -8.62 -11.44 27.52
C GLY A 125 -10.05 -11.36 28.04
N ASN A 126 -10.33 -10.51 29.04
CA ASN A 126 -11.66 -10.28 29.61
C ASN A 126 -12.36 -9.05 28.99
N GLY A 127 -11.72 -8.34 28.04
CA GLY A 127 -12.26 -7.14 27.42
C GLY A 127 -12.04 -5.85 28.21
N GLU A 128 -11.25 -5.87 29.28
CA GLU A 128 -10.94 -4.70 30.09
C GLU A 128 -9.77 -3.91 29.48
N ALA A 129 -9.87 -2.58 29.44
CA ALA A 129 -8.80 -1.73 28.94
C ALA A 129 -7.51 -1.94 29.76
N MET A 130 -6.41 -2.11 29.06
CA MET A 130 -5.09 -2.20 29.70
C MET A 130 -4.59 -0.78 30.05
N PRO A 131 -3.80 -0.64 31.15
CA PRO A 131 -3.23 0.65 31.52
C PRO A 131 -2.33 1.21 30.42
N ASP A 132 -2.28 2.56 30.28
CA ASP A 132 -1.54 3.30 29.26
C ASP A 132 0.01 3.12 29.30
N LYS A 133 0.50 2.14 30.00
CA LYS A 133 1.95 1.89 30.18
C LYS A 133 2.52 0.75 29.32
N TYR A 134 1.81 0.38 28.26
CA TYR A 134 2.28 -0.67 27.33
C TYR A 134 2.36 -0.13 25.92
#